data_575e9b9c7ccfe18581c02e946c4559c7
#
_entry.id   575e9b9c7ccfe18581c02e946c4559c7
#
_cell.length_a   1.000
_cell.length_b   1.000
_cell.length_c   1.000
_cell.angle_alpha   90.00
_cell.angle_beta   90.00
_cell.angle_gamma   90.00
#
_symmetry.space_group_name_H-M   'P 1'
#
loop_
_entity.id
_entity.type
_entity.pdbx_description
1 polymer ?
#
loop_
_entity_poly.entity_id
_entity_poly.type
_entity_poly.pdbx_seq_one_letter_code
_entity_poly.pdbx_strand_id
1 'polypeptide(L)'
;PDVEPRATRHIDEMIAMISVLIDKGHAYAADGHVLFQVATMDNYGALSKRSMADMIAGARVEVAPYKRAPEDFVLWKPSKPEQPGWGSPWGRGRPGWHIECSAMAKTYLGDVFDIHAGGLDLIFPHHENEIAQSCCAHGTSHMAKYWLHNGFVTMNDEKMSKSLGNIITVEEATSRYRPEVVRAALLSAHYRAPLDLSESTMQDAHNSLDRLYRAAGTAEVSDDHVDDKLLACLCDDLNTPAAMARLHELARRANKGDAGAATALKSSSSLLGLLRQRADAWAKGGTVVSGSDDQQLDDA
;
A
#
# COMPACT_ATOMS: atom_id res chain seq x y z
N PRO A 1 13.04 4.84 -3.57
CA PRO A 1 13.07 3.53 -4.22
C PRO A 1 14.32 3.40 -5.07
N ASP A 2 14.86 2.17 -5.19
CA ASP A 2 16.06 1.91 -6.00
C ASP A 2 15.71 1.93 -7.49
N VAL A 3 14.49 1.54 -7.83
CA VAL A 3 13.95 1.54 -9.19
C VAL A 3 12.54 2.13 -9.20
N GLU A 4 12.29 3.01 -10.17
CA GLU A 4 10.96 3.55 -10.49
C GLU A 4 10.63 3.18 -11.95
N PRO A 5 10.10 1.98 -12.21
CA PRO A 5 9.85 1.52 -13.58
C PRO A 5 8.69 2.30 -14.20
N ARG A 6 8.81 2.55 -15.51
CA ARG A 6 7.75 3.18 -16.30
C ARG A 6 7.19 2.17 -17.31
N ALA A 7 5.91 1.89 -17.27
CA ALA A 7 5.24 0.93 -18.15
C ALA A 7 5.56 1.17 -19.64
N THR A 8 5.62 2.42 -20.06
CA THR A 8 5.93 2.80 -21.46
C THR A 8 7.35 2.44 -21.91
N ARG A 9 8.23 2.03 -21.01
CA ARG A 9 9.60 1.57 -21.34
C ARG A 9 9.75 0.04 -21.30
N HIS A 10 8.65 -0.69 -21.04
CA HIS A 10 8.64 -2.14 -20.85
C HIS A 10 7.62 -2.83 -21.76
N ILE A 11 7.30 -2.20 -22.89
CA ILE A 11 6.31 -2.73 -23.85
C ILE A 11 6.79 -4.05 -24.46
N ASP A 12 8.08 -4.17 -24.79
CA ASP A 12 8.63 -5.38 -25.38
C ASP A 12 8.58 -6.56 -24.40
N GLU A 13 8.85 -6.32 -23.12
CA GLU A 13 8.73 -7.34 -22.05
C GLU A 13 7.29 -7.79 -21.85
N MET A 14 6.33 -6.86 -21.93
CA MET A 14 4.89 -7.18 -21.87
C MET A 14 4.48 -8.03 -23.06
N ILE A 15 4.88 -7.67 -24.29
CA ILE A 15 4.61 -8.44 -25.50
C ILE A 15 5.23 -9.84 -25.42
N ALA A 16 6.46 -9.94 -24.91
CA ALA A 16 7.15 -11.21 -24.74
C ALA A 16 6.40 -12.11 -23.73
N MET A 17 5.99 -11.56 -22.58
CA MET A 17 5.23 -12.32 -21.58
C MET A 17 3.87 -12.78 -22.13
N ILE A 18 3.15 -11.93 -22.84
CA ILE A 18 1.88 -12.27 -23.49
C ILE A 18 2.08 -13.39 -24.51
N SER A 19 3.14 -13.35 -25.30
CA SER A 19 3.46 -14.41 -26.29
C SER A 19 3.69 -15.75 -25.60
N VAL A 20 4.45 -15.76 -24.47
CA VAL A 20 4.64 -16.98 -23.67
C VAL A 20 3.31 -17.52 -23.14
N LEU A 21 2.40 -16.66 -22.68
CA LEU A 21 1.07 -17.07 -22.19
C LEU A 21 0.22 -17.70 -23.31
N ILE A 22 0.31 -17.17 -24.55
CA ILE A 22 -0.37 -17.75 -25.72
C ILE A 22 0.22 -19.12 -26.05
N ASP A 23 1.56 -19.21 -26.14
CA ASP A 23 2.26 -20.45 -26.50
C ASP A 23 1.99 -21.58 -25.49
N LYS A 24 1.79 -21.23 -24.21
CA LYS A 24 1.43 -22.18 -23.15
C LYS A 24 -0.08 -22.47 -23.06
N GLY A 25 -0.91 -21.82 -23.87
CA GLY A 25 -2.36 -22.03 -23.88
C GLY A 25 -3.14 -21.32 -22.78
N HIS A 26 -2.52 -20.36 -22.08
CA HIS A 26 -3.19 -19.55 -21.03
C HIS A 26 -3.81 -18.25 -21.57
N ALA A 27 -3.51 -17.89 -22.82
CA ALA A 27 -4.08 -16.71 -23.46
C ALA A 27 -4.49 -16.98 -24.91
N TYR A 28 -5.34 -16.14 -25.45
CA TYR A 28 -5.81 -16.23 -26.83
C TYR A 28 -6.00 -14.85 -27.45
N ALA A 29 -5.82 -14.78 -28.77
CA ALA A 29 -6.11 -13.55 -29.55
C ALA A 29 -7.54 -13.62 -30.11
N ALA A 30 -8.25 -12.49 -30.07
CA ALA A 30 -9.60 -12.32 -30.64
C ALA A 30 -9.83 -10.85 -30.98
N ASP A 31 -10.23 -10.56 -32.22
CA ASP A 31 -10.58 -9.21 -32.69
C ASP A 31 -9.54 -8.12 -32.32
N GLY A 32 -8.26 -8.40 -32.52
CA GLY A 32 -7.15 -7.51 -32.19
C GLY A 32 -6.87 -7.35 -30.69
N HIS A 33 -7.62 -8.04 -29.81
CA HIS A 33 -7.36 -8.17 -28.40
C HIS A 33 -6.56 -9.44 -28.10
N VAL A 34 -5.84 -9.46 -26.98
CA VAL A 34 -5.36 -10.69 -26.36
C VAL A 34 -5.92 -10.76 -24.95
N LEU A 35 -6.46 -11.93 -24.60
CA LEU A 35 -7.10 -12.17 -23.32
C LEU A 35 -6.42 -13.33 -22.61
N PHE A 36 -6.32 -13.23 -21.29
CA PHE A 36 -5.99 -14.35 -20.43
C PHE A 36 -7.24 -15.20 -20.24
N GLN A 37 -7.11 -16.50 -20.42
CA GLN A 37 -8.19 -17.50 -20.23
C GLN A 37 -8.17 -17.99 -18.80
N VAL A 38 -9.00 -17.42 -17.95
CA VAL A 38 -8.99 -17.68 -16.48
C VAL A 38 -9.22 -19.16 -16.15
N ALA A 39 -10.07 -19.85 -16.90
CA ALA A 39 -10.34 -21.27 -16.70
C ALA A 39 -9.11 -22.18 -16.86
N THR A 40 -7.97 -21.68 -17.36
CA THR A 40 -6.72 -22.45 -17.46
C THR A 40 -5.85 -22.42 -16.22
N MET A 41 -6.27 -21.69 -15.18
CA MET A 41 -5.61 -21.60 -13.89
C MET A 41 -6.52 -22.13 -12.78
N ASP A 42 -6.27 -23.35 -12.33
CA ASP A 42 -7.13 -24.06 -11.38
C ASP A 42 -7.31 -23.34 -10.03
N ASN A 43 -6.28 -22.63 -9.59
CA ASN A 43 -6.26 -21.93 -8.30
C ASN A 43 -6.53 -20.42 -8.40
N TYR A 44 -7.09 -19.93 -9.51
CA TYR A 44 -7.46 -18.52 -9.65
C TYR A 44 -8.49 -18.13 -8.57
N GLY A 45 -8.27 -17.02 -7.88
CA GLY A 45 -9.10 -16.58 -6.75
C GLY A 45 -8.53 -16.96 -5.37
N ALA A 46 -7.39 -17.66 -5.31
CA ALA A 46 -6.81 -18.12 -4.05
C ALA A 46 -6.35 -16.97 -3.14
N LEU A 47 -5.80 -15.87 -3.70
CA LEU A 47 -5.40 -14.69 -2.93
C LEU A 47 -6.62 -13.94 -2.38
N SER A 48 -7.60 -13.69 -3.23
CA SER A 48 -8.81 -12.93 -2.89
C SER A 48 -9.82 -13.74 -2.08
N LYS A 49 -9.64 -15.06 -1.99
CA LYS A 49 -10.58 -16.02 -1.38
C LYS A 49 -11.98 -15.94 -1.98
N ARG A 50 -12.07 -15.58 -3.26
CA ARG A 50 -13.34 -15.49 -4.01
C ARG A 50 -13.54 -16.73 -4.85
N SER A 51 -14.77 -17.25 -4.87
CA SER A 51 -15.16 -18.29 -5.82
C SER A 51 -15.38 -17.69 -7.22
N MET A 52 -15.23 -18.52 -8.27
CA MET A 52 -15.56 -18.10 -9.64
C MET A 52 -17.00 -17.60 -9.76
N ALA A 53 -17.94 -18.22 -9.04
CA ALA A 53 -19.35 -17.80 -9.02
C ALA A 53 -19.53 -16.39 -8.45
N ASP A 54 -18.79 -16.03 -7.38
CA ASP A 54 -18.83 -14.69 -6.79
C ASP A 54 -18.22 -13.65 -7.73
N MET A 55 -17.18 -14.01 -8.47
CA MET A 55 -16.52 -13.14 -9.44
C MET A 55 -17.43 -12.83 -10.63
N ILE A 56 -18.11 -13.85 -11.18
CA ILE A 56 -19.07 -13.71 -12.28
C ILE A 56 -20.29 -12.90 -11.82
N ALA A 57 -20.82 -13.17 -10.64
CA ALA A 57 -21.95 -12.42 -10.08
C ALA A 57 -21.63 -10.93 -9.82
N GLY A 58 -20.39 -10.62 -9.49
CA GLY A 58 -19.90 -9.24 -9.30
C GLY A 58 -19.60 -8.49 -10.61
N ALA A 59 -19.47 -9.18 -11.72
CA ALA A 59 -19.20 -8.60 -13.03
C ALA A 59 -20.52 -8.06 -13.64
N ARG A 60 -20.85 -6.81 -13.33
CA ARG A 60 -22.03 -6.07 -13.88
C ARG A 60 -21.83 -5.60 -15.32
N VAL A 61 -20.87 -6.11 -16.06
CA VAL A 61 -20.53 -5.66 -17.39
C VAL A 61 -21.00 -6.65 -18.42
N GLU A 62 -21.69 -6.17 -19.47
CA GLU A 62 -22.02 -6.97 -20.65
C GLU A 62 -20.73 -7.63 -21.19
N VAL A 63 -20.80 -8.93 -21.41
CA VAL A 63 -19.64 -9.71 -21.87
C VAL A 63 -19.30 -9.26 -23.29
N ALA A 64 -18.11 -8.70 -23.46
CA ALA A 64 -17.68 -8.25 -24.79
C ALA A 64 -17.57 -9.44 -25.76
N PRO A 65 -17.99 -9.28 -27.03
CA PRO A 65 -18.15 -10.39 -27.98
C PRO A 65 -16.84 -11.12 -28.31
N TYR A 66 -15.69 -10.50 -28.06
CA TYR A 66 -14.38 -11.11 -28.25
C TYR A 66 -13.91 -11.98 -27.06
N LYS A 67 -14.66 -12.03 -25.95
CA LYS A 67 -14.36 -12.87 -24.81
C LYS A 67 -14.94 -14.27 -24.97
N ARG A 68 -14.20 -15.30 -24.59
CA ARG A 68 -14.70 -16.69 -24.51
C ARG A 68 -15.51 -16.93 -23.23
N ALA A 69 -15.12 -16.25 -22.13
CA ALA A 69 -15.79 -16.33 -20.85
C ALA A 69 -15.83 -14.95 -20.17
N PRO A 70 -16.85 -14.64 -19.34
CA PRO A 70 -16.99 -13.34 -18.67
C PRO A 70 -15.79 -12.93 -17.84
N GLU A 71 -15.17 -13.87 -17.16
CA GLU A 71 -14.02 -13.71 -16.26
C GLU A 71 -12.70 -13.46 -16.98
N ASP A 72 -12.59 -13.80 -18.30
CA ASP A 72 -11.37 -13.57 -19.04
C ASP A 72 -11.01 -12.08 -19.05
N PHE A 73 -9.74 -11.76 -18.89
CA PHE A 73 -9.29 -10.37 -18.77
C PHE A 73 -8.26 -9.99 -19.84
N VAL A 74 -8.23 -8.70 -20.15
CA VAL A 74 -7.45 -8.17 -21.27
C VAL A 74 -5.97 -8.08 -20.91
N LEU A 75 -5.11 -8.67 -21.76
CA LEU A 75 -3.66 -8.53 -21.76
C LEU A 75 -3.19 -7.46 -22.75
N TRP A 76 -3.84 -7.42 -23.94
CA TRP A 76 -3.58 -6.43 -24.98
C TRP A 76 -4.87 -5.99 -25.61
N LYS A 77 -5.00 -4.71 -25.92
CA LYS A 77 -6.19 -4.15 -26.60
C LYS A 77 -5.80 -3.19 -27.72
N PRO A 78 -6.55 -3.15 -28.85
CA PRO A 78 -6.28 -2.24 -29.95
C PRO A 78 -6.35 -0.79 -29.50
N SER A 79 -5.50 0.06 -30.09
CA SER A 79 -5.48 1.50 -29.85
C SER A 79 -5.94 2.24 -31.12
N LYS A 80 -6.83 3.20 -30.92
CA LYS A 80 -7.22 4.15 -31.98
C LYS A 80 -6.02 5.07 -32.33
N PRO A 81 -6.03 5.71 -33.51
CA PRO A 81 -4.92 6.57 -33.94
C PRO A 81 -4.55 7.66 -32.92
N GLU A 82 -5.53 8.24 -32.25
CA GLU A 82 -5.38 9.31 -31.27
C GLU A 82 -4.95 8.83 -29.87
N GLN A 83 -4.93 7.52 -29.65
CA GLN A 83 -4.54 6.93 -28.38
C GLN A 83 -3.09 6.45 -28.40
N PRO A 84 -2.40 6.45 -27.25
CA PRO A 84 -1.11 5.76 -27.14
C PRO A 84 -1.22 4.32 -27.64
N GLY A 85 -0.22 3.86 -28.40
CA GLY A 85 -0.22 2.51 -28.93
C GLY A 85 1.09 2.15 -29.58
N TRP A 86 1.44 0.89 -29.45
CA TRP A 86 2.68 0.28 -29.92
C TRP A 86 2.39 -0.88 -30.89
N GLY A 87 3.33 -1.18 -31.74
CA GLY A 87 3.24 -2.34 -32.63
C GLY A 87 3.38 -3.64 -31.84
N SER A 88 2.59 -4.65 -32.19
CA SER A 88 2.66 -5.99 -31.61
C SER A 88 2.31 -7.04 -32.67
N PRO A 89 2.53 -8.35 -32.41
CA PRO A 89 2.08 -9.43 -33.30
C PRO A 89 0.55 -9.44 -33.54
N TRP A 90 -0.22 -8.81 -32.65
CA TRP A 90 -1.69 -8.75 -32.70
C TRP A 90 -2.22 -7.43 -33.28
N GLY A 91 -1.33 -6.60 -33.80
CA GLY A 91 -1.62 -5.29 -34.33
C GLY A 91 -1.24 -4.15 -33.39
N ARG A 92 -1.49 -2.90 -33.84
CA ARG A 92 -1.24 -1.72 -33.04
C ARG A 92 -2.22 -1.64 -31.85
N GLY A 93 -1.64 -1.58 -30.64
CA GLY A 93 -2.44 -1.60 -29.43
C GLY A 93 -1.69 -1.12 -28.21
N ARG A 94 -2.25 -1.40 -27.04
CA ARG A 94 -1.66 -1.10 -25.73
C ARG A 94 -1.90 -2.24 -24.77
N PRO A 95 -1.05 -2.40 -23.74
CA PRO A 95 -1.22 -3.42 -22.71
C PRO A 95 -2.49 -3.17 -21.87
N GLY A 96 -3.01 -4.23 -21.29
CA GLY A 96 -3.91 -4.18 -20.15
C GLY A 96 -3.14 -3.74 -18.90
N TRP A 97 -3.85 -3.22 -17.91
CA TRP A 97 -3.22 -2.69 -16.70
C TRP A 97 -2.38 -3.73 -15.93
N HIS A 98 -2.86 -4.97 -15.81
CA HIS A 98 -2.23 -5.98 -14.96
C HIS A 98 -0.90 -6.48 -15.52
N ILE A 99 -0.78 -6.63 -16.84
CA ILE A 99 0.44 -7.13 -17.48
C ILE A 99 1.62 -6.15 -17.34
N GLU A 100 1.34 -4.87 -17.16
CA GLU A 100 2.36 -3.86 -16.92
C GLU A 100 3.17 -4.19 -15.66
N CYS A 101 2.47 -4.45 -14.55
CA CYS A 101 3.11 -4.79 -13.27
C CYS A 101 3.79 -6.15 -13.31
N SER A 102 3.15 -7.17 -13.91
CA SER A 102 3.75 -8.51 -14.02
C SER A 102 5.07 -8.49 -14.81
N ALA A 103 5.11 -7.80 -15.95
CA ALA A 103 6.32 -7.71 -16.77
C ALA A 103 7.42 -6.89 -16.09
N MET A 104 7.08 -5.75 -15.48
CA MET A 104 8.04 -4.92 -14.75
C MET A 104 8.59 -5.66 -13.51
N ALA A 105 7.75 -6.34 -12.75
CA ALA A 105 8.18 -7.15 -11.60
C ALA A 105 9.15 -8.24 -12.05
N LYS A 106 8.85 -8.97 -13.12
CA LYS A 106 9.75 -9.96 -13.71
C LYS A 106 11.11 -9.37 -14.07
N THR A 107 11.14 -8.20 -14.70
CA THR A 107 12.35 -7.55 -15.18
C THR A 107 13.29 -7.19 -14.03
N TYR A 108 12.78 -6.69 -12.92
CA TYR A 108 13.60 -6.17 -11.82
C TYR A 108 13.75 -7.12 -10.63
N LEU A 109 12.80 -8.02 -10.43
CA LEU A 109 12.72 -8.86 -9.23
C LEU A 109 12.82 -10.37 -9.54
N GLY A 110 12.69 -10.77 -10.82
CA GLY A 110 12.74 -12.17 -11.23
C GLY A 110 11.37 -12.85 -11.24
N ASP A 111 11.37 -14.19 -11.37
CA ASP A 111 10.15 -14.99 -11.50
C ASP A 111 9.37 -15.08 -10.18
N VAL A 112 10.08 -15.06 -9.06
CA VAL A 112 9.55 -15.10 -7.70
C VAL A 112 10.34 -14.12 -6.84
N PHE A 113 9.63 -13.27 -6.12
CA PHE A 113 10.26 -12.27 -5.25
C PHE A 113 9.69 -12.32 -3.83
N ASP A 114 10.24 -11.52 -2.92
CA ASP A 114 9.92 -11.66 -1.49
C ASP A 114 8.58 -11.03 -1.14
N ILE A 115 8.36 -9.76 -1.47
CA ILE A 115 7.21 -9.01 -0.99
C ILE A 115 6.50 -8.31 -2.15
N HIS A 116 5.18 -8.49 -2.25
CA HIS A 116 4.28 -7.69 -3.09
C HIS A 116 3.26 -6.98 -2.23
N ALA A 117 3.09 -5.68 -2.44
CA ALA A 117 2.22 -4.87 -1.59
C ALA A 117 1.35 -3.91 -2.39
N GLY A 118 0.21 -3.52 -1.81
CA GLY A 118 -0.71 -2.55 -2.39
C GLY A 118 -1.90 -2.23 -1.49
N GLY A 119 -2.89 -1.54 -2.00
CA GLY A 119 -4.16 -1.30 -1.30
C GLY A 119 -5.04 -2.55 -1.28
N LEU A 120 -5.98 -2.62 -0.34
CA LEU A 120 -6.97 -3.70 -0.26
C LEU A 120 -7.80 -3.85 -1.54
N ASP A 121 -8.02 -2.76 -2.26
CA ASP A 121 -8.74 -2.73 -3.54
C ASP A 121 -7.97 -3.40 -4.68
N LEU A 122 -6.65 -3.56 -4.55
CA LEU A 122 -5.82 -4.23 -5.54
C LEU A 122 -5.81 -5.75 -5.40
N ILE A 123 -6.26 -6.31 -4.27
CA ILE A 123 -6.33 -7.77 -4.09
C ILE A 123 -7.06 -8.41 -5.27
N PHE A 124 -8.22 -7.83 -5.62
CA PHE A 124 -9.02 -8.30 -6.74
C PHE A 124 -9.61 -7.11 -7.53
N PRO A 125 -9.46 -7.11 -8.86
CA PRO A 125 -8.88 -8.19 -9.68
C PRO A 125 -7.37 -8.08 -9.90
N HIS A 126 -6.70 -6.97 -9.51
CA HIS A 126 -5.36 -6.61 -9.99
C HIS A 126 -4.29 -7.66 -9.61
N HIS A 127 -4.06 -7.88 -8.33
CA HIS A 127 -3.03 -8.81 -7.86
C HIS A 127 -3.35 -10.28 -8.19
N GLU A 128 -4.64 -10.66 -8.17
CA GLU A 128 -5.06 -11.98 -8.62
C GLU A 128 -4.69 -12.21 -10.09
N ASN A 129 -4.89 -11.20 -10.94
CA ASN A 129 -4.53 -11.25 -12.36
C ASN A 129 -3.01 -11.24 -12.58
N GLU A 130 -2.26 -10.53 -11.75
CA GLU A 130 -0.79 -10.57 -11.80
C GLU A 130 -0.25 -11.95 -11.43
N ILE A 131 -0.83 -12.60 -10.41
CA ILE A 131 -0.49 -13.99 -10.05
C ILE A 131 -0.74 -14.92 -11.24
N ALA A 132 -1.91 -14.80 -11.86
CA ALA A 132 -2.27 -15.63 -13.00
C ALA A 132 -1.29 -15.46 -14.16
N GLN A 133 -0.96 -14.22 -14.52
CA GLN A 133 0.00 -13.91 -15.57
C GLN A 133 1.39 -14.45 -15.25
N SER A 134 1.91 -14.14 -14.07
CA SER A 134 3.29 -14.47 -13.69
C SER A 134 3.47 -15.98 -13.49
N CYS A 135 2.60 -16.64 -12.72
CA CYS A 135 2.71 -18.07 -12.45
C CYS A 135 2.56 -18.90 -13.73
N CYS A 136 1.59 -18.57 -14.59
CA CYS A 136 1.41 -19.29 -15.85
C CYS A 136 2.53 -19.03 -16.84
N ALA A 137 3.03 -17.78 -16.94
CA ALA A 137 4.14 -17.46 -17.84
C ALA A 137 5.44 -18.14 -17.41
N HIS A 138 5.75 -18.15 -16.11
CA HIS A 138 7.03 -18.67 -15.59
C HIS A 138 6.98 -20.13 -15.15
N GLY A 139 5.80 -20.72 -14.99
CA GLY A 139 5.64 -22.09 -14.48
C GLY A 139 5.97 -22.20 -12.99
N THR A 140 5.73 -21.13 -12.21
CA THR A 140 5.96 -21.09 -10.77
C THR A 140 4.66 -21.30 -10.00
N SER A 141 4.77 -21.77 -8.75
CA SER A 141 3.60 -21.96 -7.88
C SER A 141 3.11 -20.67 -7.22
N HIS A 142 3.94 -19.64 -7.21
CA HIS A 142 3.67 -18.33 -6.61
C HIS A 142 4.50 -17.25 -7.28
N MET A 143 4.03 -16.02 -7.25
CA MET A 143 4.70 -14.82 -7.75
C MET A 143 5.49 -14.12 -6.64
N ALA A 144 4.92 -14.02 -5.45
CA ALA A 144 5.54 -13.41 -4.28
C ALA A 144 5.36 -14.30 -3.05
N LYS A 145 6.36 -14.27 -2.14
CA LYS A 145 6.32 -15.05 -0.89
C LYS A 145 5.37 -14.44 0.14
N TYR A 146 5.33 -13.09 0.22
CA TYR A 146 4.52 -12.35 1.18
C TYR A 146 3.68 -11.29 0.47
N TRP A 147 2.43 -11.16 0.90
CA TRP A 147 1.47 -10.19 0.38
C TRP A 147 1.03 -9.24 1.48
N LEU A 148 1.25 -7.94 1.28
CA LEU A 148 0.85 -6.90 2.21
C LEU A 148 -0.22 -6.01 1.56
N HIS A 149 -1.38 -5.90 2.21
CA HIS A 149 -2.47 -5.06 1.71
C HIS A 149 -2.89 -4.05 2.77
N ASN A 150 -2.74 -2.76 2.43
CA ASN A 150 -3.10 -1.67 3.33
C ASN A 150 -4.60 -1.40 3.33
N GLY A 151 -5.14 -1.13 4.52
CA GLY A 151 -6.46 -0.53 4.66
C GLY A 151 -6.53 0.86 4.01
N PHE A 152 -7.75 1.34 3.84
CA PHE A 152 -7.96 2.68 3.30
C PHE A 152 -7.68 3.75 4.35
N VAL A 153 -7.17 4.88 3.89
CA VAL A 153 -7.16 6.11 4.68
C VAL A 153 -8.41 6.91 4.31
N THR A 154 -9.18 7.29 5.33
CA THR A 154 -10.37 8.14 5.22
C THR A 154 -10.08 9.52 5.81
N MET A 155 -10.94 10.48 5.51
CA MET A 155 -10.95 11.80 6.11
C MET A 155 -12.37 12.09 6.58
N ASN A 156 -12.57 12.20 7.90
CA ASN A 156 -13.89 12.35 8.53
C ASN A 156 -14.87 11.25 8.08
N ASP A 157 -14.42 9.99 8.16
CA ASP A 157 -15.15 8.78 7.75
C ASP A 157 -15.50 8.70 6.25
N GLU A 158 -15.07 9.65 5.43
CA GLU A 158 -15.25 9.63 3.99
C GLU A 158 -13.99 9.14 3.28
N LYS A 159 -14.16 8.26 2.29
CA LYS A 159 -13.03 7.80 1.45
C LYS A 159 -12.42 8.98 0.73
N MET A 160 -11.09 9.14 0.84
CA MET A 160 -10.37 10.15 0.07
C MET A 160 -10.56 9.93 -1.43
N SER A 161 -11.00 10.95 -2.14
CA SER A 161 -11.13 10.92 -3.60
C SER A 161 -10.88 12.29 -4.21
N LYS A 162 -10.36 12.29 -5.45
CA LYS A 162 -10.13 13.54 -6.19
C LYS A 162 -11.43 14.30 -6.47
N SER A 163 -12.54 13.58 -6.66
CA SER A 163 -13.85 14.16 -6.93
C SER A 163 -14.46 14.88 -5.73
N LEU A 164 -14.11 14.45 -4.51
CA LEU A 164 -14.56 15.09 -3.28
C LEU A 164 -13.61 16.19 -2.79
N GLY A 165 -12.43 16.31 -3.39
CA GLY A 165 -11.44 17.30 -2.98
C GLY A 165 -10.88 17.13 -1.56
N ASN A 166 -11.11 15.96 -0.93
CA ASN A 166 -10.73 15.67 0.44
C ASN A 166 -9.40 14.89 0.55
N ILE A 167 -8.58 14.90 -0.51
CA ILE A 167 -7.25 14.30 -0.47
C ILE A 167 -6.31 15.25 0.24
N ILE A 168 -5.63 14.75 1.29
CA ILE A 168 -4.51 15.43 1.91
C ILE A 168 -3.20 14.79 1.43
N THR A 169 -2.31 15.58 0.85
CA THR A 169 -0.97 15.12 0.50
C THR A 169 -0.07 15.06 1.73
N VAL A 170 1.05 14.32 1.64
CA VAL A 170 2.06 14.29 2.72
C VAL A 170 2.61 15.70 2.98
N GLU A 171 2.82 16.49 1.92
CA GLU A 171 3.28 17.87 2.01
C GLU A 171 2.30 18.75 2.77
N GLU A 172 1.01 18.68 2.45
CA GLU A 172 -0.05 19.41 3.15
C GLU A 172 -0.18 18.97 4.61
N ALA A 173 -0.15 17.66 4.88
CA ALA A 173 -0.21 17.15 6.24
C ALA A 173 0.97 17.64 7.08
N THR A 174 2.19 17.58 6.52
CA THR A 174 3.42 18.02 7.22
C THR A 174 3.59 19.54 7.30
N SER A 175 2.87 20.30 6.50
CA SER A 175 2.78 21.76 6.65
C SER A 175 1.89 22.19 7.82
N ARG A 176 0.86 21.40 8.14
CA ARG A 176 -0.11 21.66 9.23
C ARG A 176 0.30 21.04 10.56
N TYR A 177 0.91 19.86 10.51
CA TYR A 177 1.28 19.07 11.69
C TYR A 177 2.77 18.73 11.65
N ARG A 178 3.37 18.55 12.80
CA ARG A 178 4.74 18.03 12.87
C ARG A 178 4.82 16.66 12.17
N PRO A 179 5.85 16.39 11.36
CA PRO A 179 5.96 15.11 10.64
C PRO A 179 5.86 13.88 11.54
N GLU A 180 6.37 13.97 12.77
CA GLU A 180 6.32 12.87 13.74
C GLU A 180 4.89 12.64 14.28
N VAL A 181 4.04 13.67 14.36
CA VAL A 181 2.63 13.56 14.69
C VAL A 181 1.88 12.81 13.59
N VAL A 182 2.10 13.18 12.33
CA VAL A 182 1.54 12.48 11.17
C VAL A 182 1.94 11.01 11.19
N ARG A 183 3.22 10.72 11.46
CA ARG A 183 3.71 9.35 11.58
C ARG A 183 3.05 8.58 12.71
N ALA A 184 2.93 9.17 13.89
CA ALA A 184 2.28 8.55 15.03
C ALA A 184 0.78 8.29 14.78
N ALA A 185 0.09 9.20 14.09
CA ALA A 185 -1.30 9.00 13.66
C ALA A 185 -1.43 7.80 12.71
N LEU A 186 -0.54 7.68 11.71
CA LEU A 186 -0.53 6.51 10.81
C LEU A 186 -0.26 5.20 11.54
N LEU A 187 0.60 5.20 12.56
CA LEU A 187 0.94 4.01 13.36
C LEU A 187 -0.12 3.65 14.41
N SER A 188 -1.12 4.50 14.63
CA SER A 188 -2.18 4.25 15.61
C SER A 188 -3.15 3.14 15.22
N ALA A 189 -3.28 2.86 13.92
CA ALA A 189 -4.05 1.74 13.39
C ALA A 189 -3.13 0.66 12.82
N HIS A 190 -3.63 -0.58 12.80
CA HIS A 190 -2.97 -1.66 12.07
C HIS A 190 -3.03 -1.36 10.57
N TYR A 191 -1.94 -1.59 9.83
CA TYR A 191 -1.88 -1.23 8.41
C TYR A 191 -2.97 -1.87 7.54
N ARG A 192 -3.50 -3.04 7.95
CA ARG A 192 -4.62 -3.71 7.25
C ARG A 192 -5.99 -3.10 7.56
N ALA A 193 -6.09 -2.30 8.63
CA ALA A 193 -7.35 -1.68 9.04
C ALA A 193 -7.55 -0.31 8.39
N PRO A 194 -8.78 0.14 8.19
CA PRO A 194 -9.06 1.52 7.83
C PRO A 194 -8.53 2.48 8.90
N LEU A 195 -8.03 3.63 8.48
CA LEU A 195 -7.57 4.70 9.35
C LEU A 195 -8.24 6.01 8.95
N ASP A 196 -8.92 6.65 9.88
CA ASP A 196 -9.44 8.00 9.70
C ASP A 196 -8.39 9.04 10.16
N LEU A 197 -7.88 9.85 9.22
CA LEU A 197 -6.92 10.94 9.49
C LEU A 197 -7.64 12.24 9.82
N SER A 198 -8.61 12.19 10.76
CA SER A 198 -9.30 13.36 11.27
C SER A 198 -8.39 14.25 12.12
N GLU A 199 -8.84 15.48 12.36
CA GLU A 199 -8.14 16.41 13.25
C GLU A 199 -8.02 15.85 14.69
N SER A 200 -9.04 15.11 15.15
CA SER A 200 -8.99 14.44 16.46
C SER A 200 -7.89 13.36 16.50
N THR A 201 -7.72 12.57 15.44
CA THR A 201 -6.66 11.57 15.35
C THR A 201 -5.27 12.21 15.41
N MET A 202 -5.08 13.35 14.73
CA MET A 202 -3.83 14.11 14.79
C MET A 202 -3.58 14.68 16.18
N GLN A 203 -4.62 15.22 16.85
CA GLN A 203 -4.49 15.74 18.20
C GLN A 203 -4.18 14.64 19.22
N ASP A 204 -4.80 13.48 19.10
CA ASP A 204 -4.52 12.32 19.95
C ASP A 204 -3.09 11.80 19.78
N ALA A 205 -2.61 11.75 18.54
CA ALA A 205 -1.22 11.41 18.23
C ALA A 205 -0.23 12.41 18.84
N HIS A 206 -0.52 13.72 18.75
CA HIS A 206 0.26 14.77 19.40
C HIS A 206 0.32 14.60 20.92
N ASN A 207 -0.83 14.45 21.56
CA ASN A 207 -0.93 14.23 22.99
C ASN A 207 -0.23 12.95 23.45
N SER A 208 -0.26 11.92 22.62
CA SER A 208 0.47 10.66 22.86
C SER A 208 1.99 10.91 22.85
N LEU A 209 2.51 11.56 21.81
CA LEU A 209 3.92 11.91 21.71
C LEU A 209 4.40 12.77 22.87
N ASP A 210 3.61 13.77 23.29
CA ASP A 210 3.93 14.63 24.44
C ASP A 210 4.16 13.81 25.72
N ARG A 211 3.30 12.81 25.94
CA ARG A 211 3.47 11.90 27.09
C ARG A 211 4.71 11.03 26.99
N LEU A 212 4.98 10.51 25.80
CA LEU A 212 6.16 9.66 25.56
C LEU A 212 7.47 10.46 25.68
N TYR A 213 7.53 11.66 25.11
CA TYR A 213 8.69 12.55 25.21
C TYR A 213 9.00 12.95 26.66
N ARG A 214 7.97 13.30 27.43
CA ARG A 214 8.14 13.61 28.86
C ARG A 214 8.66 12.43 29.65
N ALA A 215 8.15 11.23 29.37
CA ALA A 215 8.59 10.02 30.07
C ALA A 215 10.00 9.55 29.69
N ALA A 216 10.39 9.74 28.43
CA ALA A 216 11.74 9.43 27.96
C ALA A 216 12.80 10.42 28.54
N GLY A 217 12.42 11.67 28.75
CA GLY A 217 13.28 12.70 29.36
C GLY A 217 14.60 12.89 28.61
N THR A 218 15.72 12.63 29.29
CA THR A 218 17.07 12.74 28.73
C THR A 218 17.66 11.39 28.30
N ALA A 219 16.85 10.31 28.27
CA ALA A 219 17.32 8.99 27.86
C ALA A 219 17.82 9.03 26.40
N GLU A 220 18.91 8.31 26.15
CA GLU A 220 19.51 8.16 24.82
C GLU A 220 19.13 6.81 24.21
N VAL A 221 19.24 6.71 22.88
CA VAL A 221 19.02 5.44 22.17
C VAL A 221 20.17 4.48 22.44
N SER A 222 19.84 3.22 22.69
CA SER A 222 20.79 2.14 22.82
C SER A 222 20.20 0.88 22.20
N ASP A 223 20.89 0.28 21.25
CA ASP A 223 20.40 -0.89 20.52
C ASP A 223 20.16 -2.09 21.44
N ASP A 224 20.95 -2.20 22.52
CA ASP A 224 20.83 -3.28 23.52
C ASP A 224 19.61 -3.14 24.45
N HIS A 225 18.86 -2.03 24.32
CA HIS A 225 17.72 -1.73 25.20
C HIS A 225 16.38 -1.66 24.48
N VAL A 226 16.28 -2.24 23.29
CA VAL A 226 14.99 -2.42 22.62
C VAL A 226 14.14 -3.41 23.42
N ASP A 227 12.89 -3.08 23.67
CA ASP A 227 11.98 -3.92 24.46
C ASP A 227 11.51 -5.14 23.66
N ASP A 228 11.80 -6.35 24.16
CA ASP A 228 11.45 -7.60 23.48
C ASP A 228 9.95 -7.77 23.23
N LYS A 229 9.09 -7.24 24.12
CA LYS A 229 7.63 -7.31 23.95
C LYS A 229 7.17 -6.40 22.82
N LEU A 230 7.79 -5.23 22.66
CA LEU A 230 7.51 -4.36 21.52
C LEU A 230 7.97 -5.02 20.22
N LEU A 231 9.16 -5.61 20.22
CA LEU A 231 9.68 -6.34 19.05
C LEU A 231 8.76 -7.51 18.69
N ALA A 232 8.26 -8.25 19.66
CA ALA A 232 7.28 -9.33 19.45
C ALA A 232 5.99 -8.81 18.79
N CYS A 233 5.49 -7.61 19.19
CA CYS A 233 4.35 -7.00 18.53
C CYS A 233 4.64 -6.66 17.04
N LEU A 234 5.84 -6.18 16.74
CA LEU A 234 6.22 -5.86 15.36
C LEU A 234 6.44 -7.14 14.51
N CYS A 235 6.88 -8.23 15.13
CA CYS A 235 7.00 -9.53 14.48
C CYS A 235 5.64 -10.23 14.27
N ASP A 236 4.58 -9.76 14.90
CA ASP A 236 3.20 -10.23 14.72
C ASP A 236 2.47 -9.33 13.71
N ASP A 237 2.75 -9.55 12.44
CA ASP A 237 2.16 -8.84 11.28
C ASP A 237 2.22 -7.30 11.42
N LEU A 238 3.33 -6.75 11.91
CA LEU A 238 3.55 -5.32 12.12
C LEU A 238 2.44 -4.68 12.98
N ASN A 239 2.07 -5.30 14.09
CA ASN A 239 1.02 -4.84 15.00
C ASN A 239 1.43 -3.56 15.74
N THR A 240 1.42 -2.45 15.00
CA THR A 240 1.81 -1.13 15.52
C THR A 240 0.89 -0.62 16.64
N PRO A 241 -0.44 -0.87 16.66
CA PRO A 241 -1.26 -0.52 17.81
C PRO A 241 -0.82 -1.17 19.12
N ALA A 242 -0.47 -2.46 19.09
CA ALA A 242 0.06 -3.17 20.25
C ALA A 242 1.45 -2.64 20.66
N ALA A 243 2.31 -2.33 19.68
CA ALA A 243 3.60 -1.69 19.93
C ALA A 243 3.43 -0.30 20.59
N MET A 244 2.51 0.54 20.10
CA MET A 244 2.20 1.84 20.72
C MET A 244 1.67 1.70 22.15
N ALA A 245 0.80 0.72 22.42
CA ALA A 245 0.34 0.43 23.76
C ALA A 245 1.51 0.03 24.68
N ARG A 246 2.48 -0.74 24.17
CA ARG A 246 3.70 -1.11 24.91
C ARG A 246 4.58 0.09 25.21
N LEU A 247 4.73 1.05 24.29
CA LEU A 247 5.44 2.32 24.55
C LEU A 247 4.80 3.09 25.71
N HIS A 248 3.46 3.16 25.77
CA HIS A 248 2.77 3.80 26.88
C HIS A 248 2.94 3.06 28.22
N GLU A 249 3.10 1.74 28.20
CA GLU A 249 3.43 0.97 29.41
C GLU A 249 4.84 1.29 29.90
N LEU A 250 5.82 1.34 29.00
CA LEU A 250 7.19 1.76 29.32
C LEU A 250 7.23 3.19 29.86
N ALA A 251 6.48 4.11 29.26
CA ALA A 251 6.34 5.48 29.75
C ALA A 251 5.79 5.55 31.19
N ARG A 252 4.78 4.72 31.52
CA ARG A 252 4.26 4.65 32.90
C ARG A 252 5.30 4.14 33.90
N ARG A 253 6.15 3.19 33.49
CA ARG A 253 7.24 2.68 34.32
C ARG A 253 8.33 3.75 34.51
N ALA A 254 8.73 4.41 33.44
CA ALA A 254 9.72 5.49 33.47
C ALA A 254 9.28 6.62 34.41
N ASN A 255 8.01 7.04 34.35
CA ASN A 255 7.44 8.04 35.23
C ASN A 255 7.40 7.62 36.73
N LYS A 256 7.53 6.33 37.03
CA LYS A 256 7.69 5.79 38.40
C LYS A 256 9.15 5.69 38.84
N GLY A 257 10.09 6.22 38.07
CA GLY A 257 11.52 6.22 38.38
C GLY A 257 12.32 5.04 37.86
N ASP A 258 11.75 4.21 36.99
CA ASP A 258 12.46 3.13 36.31
C ASP A 258 13.30 3.71 35.15
N ALA A 259 14.60 3.94 35.40
CA ALA A 259 15.52 4.48 34.42
C ALA A 259 15.73 3.53 33.22
N GLY A 260 15.72 2.20 33.47
CA GLY A 260 15.80 1.22 32.40
C GLY A 260 14.60 1.29 31.46
N ALA A 261 13.40 1.57 32.00
CA ALA A 261 12.20 1.76 31.17
C ALA A 261 12.27 3.04 30.32
N ALA A 262 12.90 4.11 30.80
CA ALA A 262 13.08 5.33 29.99
C ALA A 262 14.00 5.08 28.78
N THR A 263 15.12 4.37 28.98
CA THR A 263 16.03 3.98 27.88
C THR A 263 15.34 3.02 26.93
N ALA A 264 14.64 1.99 27.43
CA ALA A 264 13.87 1.06 26.61
C ALA A 264 12.78 1.78 25.79
N LEU A 265 12.07 2.74 26.39
CA LEU A 265 11.09 3.58 25.69
C LEU A 265 11.73 4.34 24.52
N LYS A 266 12.85 5.01 24.76
CA LYS A 266 13.54 5.81 23.73
C LYS A 266 14.04 4.92 22.59
N SER A 267 14.71 3.81 22.93
CA SER A 267 15.27 2.86 21.96
C SER A 267 14.19 2.17 21.14
N SER A 268 13.12 1.68 21.78
CA SER A 268 12.01 1.04 21.10
C SER A 268 11.21 2.01 20.20
N SER A 269 11.04 3.25 20.66
CA SER A 269 10.38 4.29 19.84
C SER A 269 11.15 4.61 18.57
N SER A 270 12.50 4.53 18.61
CA SER A 270 13.35 4.81 17.44
C SER A 270 13.12 3.82 16.29
N LEU A 271 12.78 2.55 16.57
CA LEU A 271 12.42 1.56 15.55
C LEU A 271 11.16 2.01 14.75
N LEU A 272 10.22 2.67 15.43
CA LEU A 272 9.03 3.21 14.81
C LEU A 272 9.27 4.59 14.17
N GLY A 273 10.50 5.13 14.26
CA GLY A 273 10.84 6.47 13.82
C GLY A 273 10.19 7.57 14.68
N LEU A 274 9.91 7.25 15.94
CA LEU A 274 9.37 8.17 16.95
C LEU A 274 10.43 8.57 17.96
N LEU A 275 10.16 9.64 18.71
CA LEU A 275 11.06 10.26 19.71
C LEU A 275 12.44 10.60 19.12
N ARG A 276 12.45 11.10 17.88
CA ARG A 276 13.71 11.44 17.15
C ARG A 276 14.43 12.67 17.72
N GLN A 277 13.75 13.50 18.47
CA GLN A 277 14.28 14.70 19.07
C GLN A 277 14.61 14.50 20.56
N ARG A 278 15.23 15.50 21.16
CA ARG A 278 15.31 15.62 22.63
C ARG A 278 13.99 16.14 23.18
N ALA A 279 13.64 15.76 24.39
CA ALA A 279 12.38 16.18 25.02
C ALA A 279 12.26 17.71 25.17
N ASP A 280 13.37 18.40 25.47
CA ASP A 280 13.39 19.86 25.56
C ASP A 280 13.23 20.56 24.20
N ALA A 281 13.75 19.99 23.12
CA ALA A 281 13.55 20.48 21.76
C ALA A 281 12.10 20.26 21.31
N TRP A 282 11.53 19.08 21.61
CA TRP A 282 10.12 18.80 21.35
C TRP A 282 9.19 19.80 22.06
N ALA A 283 9.42 20.07 23.34
CA ALA A 283 8.60 20.98 24.14
C ALA A 283 8.65 22.45 23.64
N LYS A 284 9.78 22.90 23.08
CA LYS A 284 9.95 24.27 22.56
C LYS A 284 9.32 24.48 21.19
N GLY A 285 9.11 23.42 20.45
CA GLY A 285 8.69 23.52 19.04
C GLY A 285 7.20 23.65 18.84
N GLY A 286 6.41 24.34 19.64
CA GLY A 286 4.99 24.72 19.46
C GLY A 286 4.10 23.75 18.66
N THR A 287 2.82 23.73 18.85
CA THR A 287 1.85 23.07 17.97
C THR A 287 1.78 23.84 16.66
N VAL A 288 2.15 23.25 15.53
CA VAL A 288 1.81 23.83 14.23
C VAL A 288 0.35 23.47 13.97
N VAL A 289 -0.56 24.25 14.53
CA VAL A 289 -1.97 24.26 14.12
C VAL A 289 -2.10 25.54 13.32
N SER A 290 -2.11 25.46 12.00
CA SER A 290 -2.58 26.57 11.18
C SER A 290 -4.09 26.67 11.42
N GLY A 291 -4.51 27.76 12.04
CA GLY A 291 -5.92 28.06 12.19
C GLY A 291 -6.65 28.01 10.85
N SER A 292 -7.87 27.55 10.91
CA SER A 292 -8.89 27.76 9.88
C SER A 292 -8.98 29.28 9.61
N ASP A 293 -8.40 29.76 8.53
CA ASP A 293 -8.81 31.03 7.93
C ASP A 293 -10.12 30.75 7.19
N ASP A 294 -11.23 30.88 7.94
CA ASP A 294 -12.53 31.26 7.39
C ASP A 294 -12.39 32.68 6.81
N GLN A 295 -11.80 32.80 5.64
CA GLN A 295 -12.03 33.97 4.81
C GLN A 295 -13.34 33.81 4.09
N GLN A 296 -14.39 34.38 4.70
CA GLN A 296 -15.58 34.87 4.03
C GLN A 296 -15.14 35.60 2.76
N LEU A 297 -15.49 35.02 1.61
CA LEU A 297 -15.61 35.78 0.37
C LEU A 297 -16.92 36.57 0.48
N ASP A 298 -16.82 37.76 1.03
CA ASP A 298 -17.82 38.80 0.86
C ASP A 298 -17.65 39.44 -0.52
N ASP A 299 -18.78 39.55 -1.18
CA ASP A 299 -19.15 40.19 -2.41
C ASP A 299 -18.27 41.37 -2.92
N ALA A 300 -17.88 41.31 -4.20
CA ALA A 300 -17.96 42.40 -5.16
C ALA A 300 -17.89 41.84 -6.60
#